data_37f68d2c49cd87d733903100b9e1234c
#
_entry.id   37f68d2c49cd87d733903100b9e1234c
#
_cell.length_a   1.000
_cell.length_b   1.000
_cell.length_c   1.000
_cell.angle_alpha   90.00
_cell.angle_beta   90.00
_cell.angle_gamma   90.00
#
_symmetry.space_group_name_H-M   'P 1'
#
loop_
_entity.id
_entity.type
_entity.pdbx_description
1 polymer ?
#
loop_
_entity_poly.entity_id
_entity_poly.type
_entity_poly.pdbx_seq_one_letter_code
_entity_poly.pdbx_strand_id
1 'polypeptide(L)'
;MSAYGDAGLGLLGDPTRRAVFELLARRPSSVQELADRLPISRPAVSQHLKVLRDGGLVVAQPEGTRRIYRLNPHGVGALRTWLEGVWDQALTDFHKIAEQTAADNRFADNSADRVHPEQEQP
;
A
#
# COMPACT_ATOMS: atom_id res chain seq x y z
N MET A 1 -12.83 -4.73 9.13
CA MET A 1 -11.49 -4.84 8.56
C MET A 1 -11.26 -6.26 8.08
N SER A 2 -10.74 -6.42 6.89
CA SER A 2 -10.50 -7.75 6.33
C SER A 2 -9.26 -8.36 6.97
N ALA A 3 -9.38 -9.58 7.51
CA ALA A 3 -8.23 -10.31 8.05
C ALA A 3 -7.18 -10.59 6.95
N TYR A 4 -7.64 -10.79 5.72
CA TYR A 4 -6.74 -11.01 4.59
C TYR A 4 -5.93 -9.76 4.25
N GLY A 5 -6.51 -8.58 4.38
CA GLY A 5 -5.81 -7.34 4.14
C GLY A 5 -4.69 -7.12 5.14
N ASP A 6 -4.96 -7.34 6.42
CA ASP A 6 -3.95 -7.24 7.48
C ASP A 6 -2.83 -8.25 7.28
N ALA A 7 -3.19 -9.50 6.98
CA ALA A 7 -2.21 -10.56 6.73
C ALA A 7 -1.35 -10.24 5.51
N GLY A 8 -1.96 -9.74 4.43
CA GLY A 8 -1.25 -9.36 3.22
C GLY A 8 -0.25 -8.26 3.47
N LEU A 9 -0.64 -7.24 4.22
CA LEU A 9 0.26 -6.14 4.56
C LEU A 9 1.44 -6.63 5.39
N GLY A 10 1.20 -7.52 6.37
CA GLY A 10 2.25 -8.10 7.17
C GLY A 10 3.28 -8.87 6.35
N LEU A 11 2.81 -9.59 5.32
CA LEU A 11 3.71 -10.32 4.42
C LEU A 11 4.63 -9.37 3.65
N LEU A 12 4.16 -8.18 3.33
CA LEU A 12 4.92 -7.18 2.58
C LEU A 12 5.79 -6.30 3.47
N GLY A 13 5.85 -6.57 4.77
CA GLY A 13 6.72 -5.88 5.69
C GLY A 13 8.20 -6.21 5.50
N ASP A 14 8.53 -7.39 5.00
CA ASP A 14 9.90 -7.77 4.66
C ASP A 14 10.28 -7.12 3.33
N PRO A 15 11.36 -6.31 3.27
CA PRO A 15 11.74 -5.60 2.04
C PRO A 15 12.05 -6.52 0.87
N THR A 16 12.70 -7.65 1.11
CA THR A 16 13.05 -8.61 0.05
C THR A 16 11.80 -9.30 -0.49
N ARG A 17 10.89 -9.69 0.41
CA ARG A 17 9.61 -10.29 0.02
C ARG A 17 8.77 -9.31 -0.77
N ARG A 18 8.75 -8.04 -0.37
CA ARG A 18 8.07 -7.00 -1.12
C ARG A 18 8.66 -6.82 -2.50
N ALA A 19 9.98 -6.90 -2.64
CA ALA A 19 10.64 -6.83 -3.95
C ALA A 19 10.23 -7.99 -4.85
N VAL A 20 10.12 -9.21 -4.32
CA VAL A 20 9.60 -10.36 -5.07
C VAL A 20 8.17 -10.09 -5.53
N PHE A 21 7.32 -9.62 -4.64
CA PHE A 21 5.95 -9.28 -4.94
C PHE A 21 5.86 -8.22 -6.05
N GLU A 22 6.65 -7.17 -5.97
CA GLU A 22 6.68 -6.10 -6.97
C GLU A 22 7.12 -6.58 -8.35
N LEU A 23 8.09 -7.49 -8.41
CA LEU A 23 8.50 -8.10 -9.68
C LEU A 23 7.38 -8.93 -10.28
N LEU A 24 6.67 -9.70 -9.48
CA LEU A 24 5.51 -10.47 -9.95
C LEU A 24 4.37 -9.57 -10.41
N ALA A 25 4.22 -8.39 -9.79
CA ALA A 25 3.23 -7.41 -10.23
C ALA A 25 3.51 -6.91 -11.65
N ARG A 26 4.77 -6.90 -12.06
CA ARG A 26 5.14 -6.51 -13.42
C ARG A 26 4.86 -7.61 -14.42
N ARG A 27 5.20 -8.86 -14.07
CA ARG A 27 4.90 -10.02 -14.91
C ARG A 27 5.05 -11.32 -14.13
N PRO A 28 4.29 -12.36 -14.49
CA PRO A 28 4.53 -13.71 -13.94
C PRO A 28 5.95 -14.16 -14.22
N SER A 29 6.55 -14.88 -13.28
CA SER A 29 7.96 -15.25 -13.35
C SER A 29 8.22 -16.58 -12.66
N SER A 30 9.28 -17.25 -13.10
CA SER A 30 9.80 -18.45 -12.43
C SER A 30 10.77 -18.05 -11.31
N VAL A 31 11.13 -19.01 -10.45
CA VAL A 31 12.15 -18.79 -9.42
C VAL A 31 13.46 -18.32 -10.05
N GLN A 32 13.86 -18.93 -11.18
CA GLN A 32 15.09 -18.58 -11.87
C GLN A 32 15.07 -17.12 -12.34
N GLU A 33 13.97 -16.71 -12.94
CA GLU A 33 13.83 -15.34 -13.43
C GLU A 33 13.89 -14.31 -12.29
N LEU A 34 13.29 -14.64 -11.16
CA LEU A 34 13.32 -13.77 -9.98
C LEU A 34 14.72 -13.74 -9.38
N ALA A 35 15.39 -14.88 -9.27
CA ALA A 35 16.74 -14.95 -8.72
C ALA A 35 17.74 -14.20 -9.59
N ASP A 36 17.53 -14.17 -10.91
CA ASP A 36 18.39 -13.41 -11.82
C ASP A 36 18.29 -11.90 -11.62
N ARG A 37 17.22 -11.42 -11.01
CA ARG A 37 16.95 -9.99 -10.82
C ARG A 37 17.15 -9.51 -9.41
N LEU A 38 17.36 -10.42 -8.47
CA LEU A 38 17.48 -10.08 -7.05
C LEU A 38 18.82 -10.56 -6.52
N PRO A 39 19.43 -9.85 -5.57
CA PRO A 39 20.72 -10.25 -5.00
C PRO A 39 20.53 -11.32 -3.91
N ILE A 40 19.76 -12.37 -4.20
CA ILE A 40 19.50 -13.47 -3.27
C ILE A 40 19.51 -14.79 -4.04
N SER A 41 19.69 -15.87 -3.31
CA SER A 41 19.77 -17.22 -3.89
C SER A 41 18.39 -17.73 -4.30
N ARG A 42 18.37 -18.76 -5.17
CA ARG A 42 17.13 -19.45 -5.54
C ARG A 42 16.38 -20.01 -4.33
N PRO A 43 17.05 -20.68 -3.37
CA PRO A 43 16.36 -21.14 -2.17
C PRO A 43 15.70 -19.99 -1.39
N ALA A 44 16.34 -18.83 -1.32
CA ALA A 44 15.76 -17.66 -0.66
C ALA A 44 14.52 -17.15 -1.40
N VAL A 45 14.58 -17.07 -2.74
CA VAL A 45 13.42 -16.73 -3.57
C VAL A 45 12.28 -17.71 -3.32
N SER A 46 12.58 -19.01 -3.35
CA SER A 46 11.57 -20.06 -3.11
C SER A 46 10.91 -19.90 -1.74
N GLN A 47 11.70 -19.56 -0.72
CA GLN A 47 11.18 -19.36 0.63
C GLN A 47 10.23 -18.15 0.69
N HIS A 48 10.59 -17.05 0.08
CA HIS A 48 9.72 -15.88 0.02
C HIS A 48 8.44 -16.16 -0.76
N LEU A 49 8.54 -16.88 -1.88
CA LEU A 49 7.37 -17.28 -2.66
C LEU A 49 6.44 -18.18 -1.87
N LYS A 50 7.00 -19.10 -1.10
CA LYS A 50 6.19 -19.99 -0.26
C LYS A 50 5.39 -19.17 0.75
N VAL A 51 6.02 -18.23 1.42
CA VAL A 51 5.34 -17.37 2.40
C VAL A 51 4.24 -16.55 1.72
N LEU A 52 4.51 -15.96 0.57
CA LEU A 52 3.52 -15.20 -0.19
C LEU A 52 2.36 -16.08 -0.66
N ARG A 53 2.65 -17.29 -1.10
CA ARG A 53 1.63 -18.24 -1.54
C ARG A 53 0.77 -18.72 -0.38
N ASP A 54 1.40 -19.08 0.73
CA ASP A 54 0.67 -19.52 1.92
C ASP A 54 -0.22 -18.39 2.48
N GLY A 55 0.19 -17.16 2.31
CA GLY A 55 -0.59 -15.99 2.68
C GLY A 55 -1.63 -15.54 1.66
N GLY A 56 -1.74 -16.25 0.52
CA GLY A 56 -2.78 -15.99 -0.46
C GLY A 56 -2.49 -14.86 -1.45
N LEU A 57 -1.28 -14.29 -1.46
CA LEU A 57 -0.94 -13.21 -2.39
C LEU A 57 -0.38 -13.69 -3.73
N VAL A 58 0.05 -14.94 -3.79
CA VAL A 58 0.71 -15.51 -4.97
C VAL A 58 0.13 -16.90 -5.24
N VAL A 59 0.02 -17.25 -6.51
CA VAL A 59 -0.32 -18.60 -6.96
C VAL A 59 0.78 -19.10 -7.90
N ALA A 60 0.89 -20.41 -8.03
CA ALA A 60 1.87 -21.04 -8.89
C ALA A 60 1.18 -22.00 -9.86
N GLN A 61 1.65 -22.04 -11.11
CA GLN A 61 1.14 -22.93 -12.13
C GLN A 61 2.30 -23.60 -12.85
N PRO A 62 2.20 -24.90 -13.13
CA PRO A 62 3.20 -25.54 -13.98
C PRO A 62 3.08 -25.02 -15.41
N GLU A 63 4.22 -24.81 -16.05
CA GLU A 63 4.31 -24.41 -17.44
C GLU A 63 5.51 -25.12 -18.06
N GLY A 64 5.26 -26.25 -18.72
CA GLY A 64 6.31 -27.14 -19.16
C GLY A 64 7.04 -27.73 -17.97
N THR A 65 8.35 -27.61 -17.95
CA THR A 65 9.19 -28.09 -16.85
C THR A 65 9.39 -27.04 -15.77
N ARG A 66 8.82 -25.85 -15.95
CA ARG A 66 8.97 -24.73 -15.03
C ARG A 66 7.70 -24.52 -14.24
N ARG A 67 7.83 -23.82 -13.14
CA ARG A 67 6.74 -23.35 -12.31
C ARG A 67 6.71 -21.85 -12.40
N ILE A 68 5.57 -21.31 -12.84
CA ILE A 68 5.40 -19.87 -13.00
C ILE A 68 4.56 -19.36 -11.86
N TYR A 69 5.07 -18.32 -11.19
CA TYR A 69 4.39 -17.64 -10.08
C TYR A 69 3.76 -16.35 -10.59
N ARG A 70 2.60 -16.05 -10.07
CA ARG A 70 1.87 -14.82 -10.40
C ARG A 70 1.10 -14.33 -9.20
N LEU A 71 0.72 -13.07 -9.22
CA LEU A 71 -0.11 -12.52 -8.15
C LEU A 71 -1.46 -13.22 -8.16
N ASN A 72 -1.98 -13.47 -6.95
CA ASN A 72 -3.33 -14.03 -6.79
C ASN A 72 -4.33 -12.87 -6.75
N PRO A 73 -5.23 -12.75 -7.75
CA PRO A 73 -6.18 -11.63 -7.79
C PRO A 73 -7.05 -11.52 -6.54
N HIS A 74 -7.43 -12.64 -5.93
CA HIS A 74 -8.23 -12.63 -4.72
C HIS A 74 -7.48 -12.02 -3.54
N GLY A 75 -6.25 -12.46 -3.31
CA GLY A 75 -5.44 -11.95 -2.21
C GLY A 75 -5.07 -10.49 -2.39
N VAL A 76 -4.68 -10.12 -3.60
CA VAL A 76 -4.33 -8.73 -3.93
C VAL A 76 -5.58 -7.84 -3.84
N GLY A 77 -6.73 -8.34 -4.30
CA GLY A 77 -8.00 -7.62 -4.19
C GLY A 77 -8.40 -7.36 -2.75
N ALA A 78 -8.22 -8.35 -1.86
CA ALA A 78 -8.50 -8.17 -0.44
C ALA A 78 -7.58 -7.12 0.19
N LEU A 79 -6.30 -7.14 -0.18
CA LEU A 79 -5.33 -6.15 0.27
C LEU A 79 -5.72 -4.75 -0.21
N ARG A 80 -6.11 -4.64 -1.47
CA ARG A 80 -6.58 -3.37 -2.05
C ARG A 80 -7.80 -2.84 -1.31
N THR A 81 -8.79 -3.69 -1.06
CA THR A 81 -10.02 -3.29 -0.36
C THR A 81 -9.69 -2.78 1.05
N TRP A 82 -8.81 -3.48 1.75
CA TRP A 82 -8.39 -3.06 3.08
C TRP A 82 -7.69 -1.69 3.02
N LEU A 83 -6.78 -1.52 2.05
CA LEU A 83 -6.04 -0.27 1.89
C LEU A 83 -6.96 0.89 1.50
N GLU A 84 -7.95 0.64 0.64
CA GLU A 84 -8.95 1.65 0.28
C GLU A 84 -9.73 2.11 1.51
N GLY A 85 -10.08 1.18 2.40
CA GLY A 85 -10.75 1.53 3.66
C GLY A 85 -9.90 2.43 4.54
N VAL A 86 -8.62 2.11 4.66
CA VAL A 86 -7.66 2.94 5.41
C VAL A 86 -7.52 4.31 4.76
N TRP A 87 -7.41 4.34 3.44
CA TRP A 87 -7.28 5.58 2.67
C TRP A 87 -8.50 6.47 2.84
N ASP A 88 -9.70 5.89 2.71
CA ASP A 88 -10.95 6.63 2.86
C ASP A 88 -11.09 7.21 4.27
N GLN A 89 -10.71 6.44 5.29
CA GLN A 89 -10.71 6.92 6.66
C GLN A 89 -9.75 8.08 6.84
N ALA A 90 -8.55 7.97 6.28
CA ALA A 90 -7.55 9.03 6.35
C ALA A 90 -8.03 10.30 5.66
N LEU A 91 -8.69 10.17 4.50
CA LEU A 91 -9.27 11.32 3.80
C LEU A 91 -10.39 11.97 4.59
N THR A 92 -11.25 11.16 5.22
CA THR A 92 -12.33 11.68 6.06
C THR A 92 -11.75 12.48 7.22
N ASP A 93 -10.74 11.96 7.89
CA ASP A 93 -10.09 12.64 9.00
C ASP A 93 -9.39 13.92 8.52
N PHE A 94 -8.77 13.88 7.34
CA PHE A 94 -8.16 15.07 6.74
C PHE A 94 -9.19 16.15 6.47
N HIS A 95 -10.35 15.79 5.91
CA HIS A 95 -11.43 16.74 5.64
C HIS A 95 -11.92 17.40 6.93
N LYS A 96 -12.08 16.63 7.99
CA LYS A 96 -12.50 17.17 9.29
C LYS A 96 -11.49 18.18 9.82
N ILE A 97 -10.20 17.86 9.73
CA ILE A 97 -9.14 18.76 10.18
C ILE A 97 -9.13 20.02 9.33
N ALA A 98 -9.25 19.88 8.00
CA ALA A 98 -9.26 21.03 7.09
C ALA A 98 -10.45 21.95 7.35
N GLU A 99 -11.63 21.39 7.57
CA GLU A 99 -12.84 22.16 7.87
C GLU A 99 -12.68 22.91 9.18
N GLN A 100 -12.15 22.27 10.20
CA GLN A 100 -11.92 22.92 11.49
C GLN A 100 -10.88 24.03 11.37
N THR A 101 -9.79 23.80 10.67
CA THR A 101 -8.77 24.80 10.42
C THR A 101 -9.34 25.99 9.67
N ALA A 102 -10.16 25.76 8.65
CA ALA A 102 -10.80 26.82 7.89
C ALA A 102 -11.76 27.64 8.76
N ALA A 103 -12.52 26.97 9.64
CA ALA A 103 -13.40 27.67 10.58
C ALA A 103 -12.60 28.52 11.56
N ASP A 104 -11.51 27.99 12.09
CA ASP A 104 -10.63 28.72 13.00
C ASP A 104 -10.00 29.92 12.30
N ASN A 105 -9.57 29.77 11.06
CA ASN A 105 -9.00 30.86 10.27
C ASN A 105 -10.03 31.93 9.97
N ARG A 106 -11.26 31.57 9.65
CA ARG A 106 -12.32 32.56 9.42
C ARG A 106 -12.60 33.37 10.67
N PHE A 107 -12.59 32.73 11.83
CA PHE A 107 -12.78 33.40 13.09
C PHE A 107 -11.63 34.37 13.35
N ALA A 108 -10.39 33.94 13.10
CA ALA A 108 -9.22 34.80 13.28
C ALA A 108 -9.24 35.98 12.31
N ASP A 109 -9.63 35.76 11.05
CA ASP A 109 -9.74 36.80 10.03
C ASP A 109 -10.78 37.85 10.43
N ASN A 110 -11.94 37.42 10.92
CA ASN A 110 -12.98 38.33 11.37
C ASN A 110 -12.48 39.20 12.53
N SER A 111 -11.71 38.62 13.43
CA SER A 111 -11.13 39.37 14.52
C SER A 111 -10.09 40.40 14.03
N ALA A 112 -9.30 39.98 13.04
CA ALA A 112 -8.30 40.89 12.44
C ALA A 112 -8.99 42.01 11.67
N ASP A 113 -10.06 41.75 10.96
CA ASP A 113 -10.82 42.73 10.21
C ASP A 113 -11.39 43.83 11.12
N ARG A 114 -11.76 43.48 12.34
CA ARG A 114 -12.26 44.46 13.31
C ARG A 114 -11.20 45.47 13.72
N VAL A 115 -9.93 45.07 13.67
CA VAL A 115 -8.81 45.91 14.05
C VAL A 115 -8.23 46.65 12.87
N HIS A 116 -8.26 46.04 11.68
CA HIS A 116 -7.65 46.55 10.47
C HIS A 116 -8.07 48.00 10.09
N PRO A 117 -9.35 48.35 10.13
CA PRO A 117 -9.74 49.71 9.72
C PRO A 117 -9.00 50.80 10.47
N GLU A 118 -8.65 50.56 11.72
CA GLU A 118 -7.91 51.54 12.53
C GLU A 118 -6.46 51.63 12.10
N GLN A 119 -5.89 50.49 11.68
CA GLN A 119 -4.48 50.42 11.29
C GLN A 119 -4.23 50.98 9.90
N GLU A 120 -5.19 50.91 9.02
CA GLU A 120 -5.07 51.39 7.64
C GLU A 120 -5.26 52.88 7.50
N GLN A 121 -5.66 53.54 8.52
CA GLN A 121 -5.81 55.00 8.48
C GLN A 121 -4.45 55.67 8.44
N PRO A 122 -4.17 56.52 7.44
CA PRO A 122 -2.91 57.27 7.39
C PRO A 122 -2.81 58.32 8.48
#